data_0a7115ffde3b2a6684c52740e6433a33
#
_entry.id   0a7115ffde3b2a6684c52740e6433a33
#
_cell.length_a   1.000
_cell.length_b   1.000
_cell.length_c   1.000
_cell.angle_alpha   90.00
_cell.angle_beta   90.00
_cell.angle_gamma   90.00
#
_symmetry.space_group_name_H-M   'P 1'
#
loop_
_entity.id
_entity.type
_entity.pdbx_description
1 polymer ?
#
loop_
_entity_poly.entity_id
_entity_poly.type
_entity_poly.pdbx_seq_one_letter_code
_entity_poly.pdbx_strand_id
1 'polypeptide(L)'
;MPGNPNQPTNAPPKAKHAFGELRKFDGIPKNPLPVSDSMARKLIHGYYACVSYIDAQIGILLEGLDNLNLSENTIVFILGDHGWSLGEHGLWAKHSPFDLATRTPLIVRTPEHLNETYKSGRAHGLVEFIDIFPTIMELVDLAELDQLDGKSFVEQLKDPLSDGKEVVFPRWSIAEIIKTDQYSYTEWRDKRGGVLERMLYDHNLDPEETFNVSEEPEYADIVKLLHRRLSQHVSEFGI
;
A
#
# COMPACT_ATOMS: atom_id res chain seq x y z
N MET A 1 6.83 -6.25 19.52
CA MET A 1 7.66 -5.15 18.98
C MET A 1 8.02 -5.52 17.56
N PRO A 2 8.11 -4.58 16.61
CA PRO A 2 8.52 -4.88 15.23
C PRO A 2 9.92 -5.46 15.16
N GLY A 3 10.20 -6.25 14.11
CA GLY A 3 11.51 -6.84 13.86
C GLY A 3 12.57 -5.81 13.42
N ASN A 4 12.10 -4.72 12.78
CA ASN A 4 12.91 -3.63 12.21
C ASN A 4 12.63 -2.25 12.86
N PRO A 5 12.85 -2.05 14.17
CA PRO A 5 12.46 -0.82 14.86
C PRO A 5 13.36 0.39 14.54
N ASN A 6 14.44 0.18 13.80
CA ASN A 6 15.39 1.22 13.45
C ASN A 6 15.17 1.72 12.03
N GLN A 7 15.59 2.96 11.77
CA GLN A 7 15.61 3.49 10.41
C GLN A 7 16.48 2.60 9.51
N PRO A 8 16.10 2.38 8.25
CA PRO A 8 16.89 1.56 7.34
C PRO A 8 18.31 2.11 7.18
N THR A 9 19.27 1.20 7.08
CA THR A 9 20.65 1.56 6.79
C THR A 9 20.72 2.25 5.43
N ASN A 10 21.51 3.30 5.30
CA ASN A 10 21.65 4.14 4.09
C ASN A 10 20.36 4.81 3.61
N ALA A 11 19.27 4.79 4.41
CA ALA A 11 18.07 5.53 4.05
C ALA A 11 18.36 7.04 4.01
N PRO A 12 17.85 7.77 3.01
CA PRO A 12 18.10 9.20 2.88
C PRO A 12 17.39 9.99 4.02
N PRO A 13 17.87 11.20 4.35
CA PRO A 13 17.28 12.04 5.40
C PRO A 13 15.78 12.29 5.22
N LYS A 14 15.29 12.40 3.99
CA LYS A 14 13.86 12.62 3.70
C LYS A 14 12.98 11.43 4.06
N ALA A 15 13.50 10.21 4.04
CA ALA A 15 12.81 9.02 4.53
C ALA A 15 12.74 8.98 6.06
N LYS A 16 13.67 9.65 6.74
CA LYS A 16 13.83 9.69 8.21
C LYS A 16 13.04 10.87 8.80
N HIS A 17 11.75 10.89 8.61
CA HIS A 17 10.94 11.98 9.15
C HIS A 17 10.40 11.65 10.54
N ALA A 18 10.34 12.67 11.37
CA ALA A 18 9.69 12.62 12.69
C ALA A 18 8.22 13.04 12.54
N PHE A 19 7.39 12.20 11.95
CA PHE A 19 6.01 12.56 11.69
C PHE A 19 5.23 12.81 12.99
N GLY A 20 4.57 13.95 13.05
CA GLY A 20 3.94 14.46 14.26
C GLY A 20 2.53 13.93 14.57
N GLU A 21 1.95 13.04 13.77
CA GLU A 21 0.57 12.61 13.97
C GLU A 21 0.39 11.92 15.32
N LEU A 22 1.19 10.89 15.60
CA LEU A 22 1.19 10.21 16.89
C LEU A 22 1.42 11.17 18.06
N ARG A 23 2.25 12.21 17.85
CA ARG A 23 2.65 13.17 18.89
C ARG A 23 1.54 14.13 19.33
N LYS A 24 0.38 14.08 18.66
CA LYS A 24 -0.82 14.86 19.02
C LYS A 24 -1.66 14.17 20.09
N PHE A 25 -1.44 12.88 20.33
CA PHE A 25 -2.19 12.11 21.32
C PHE A 25 -1.63 12.30 22.72
N ASP A 26 -2.52 12.26 23.73
CA ASP A 26 -2.16 12.40 25.13
C ASP A 26 -1.25 11.27 25.60
N GLY A 27 -0.29 11.61 26.45
CA GLY A 27 0.67 10.65 27.00
C GLY A 27 1.80 10.23 26.04
N ILE A 28 1.78 10.69 24.78
CA ILE A 28 2.88 10.43 23.82
C ILE A 28 3.98 11.47 23.99
N PRO A 29 5.26 11.04 24.13
CA PRO A 29 6.36 11.98 24.23
C PRO A 29 6.46 12.91 23.01
N LYS A 30 6.83 14.17 23.21
CA LYS A 30 7.10 15.10 22.10
C LYS A 30 8.41 14.73 21.39
N ASN A 31 8.48 15.03 20.08
CA ASN A 31 9.72 14.86 19.33
C ASN A 31 10.88 15.64 19.97
N PRO A 32 12.10 15.12 19.94
CA PRO A 32 12.55 13.88 19.28
C PRO A 32 12.54 12.62 20.22
N LEU A 33 11.89 12.69 21.37
CA LEU A 33 11.93 11.58 22.33
C LEU A 33 11.30 10.30 21.74
N PRO A 34 11.93 9.13 21.93
CA PRO A 34 11.38 7.87 21.45
C PRO A 34 10.10 7.48 22.22
N VAL A 35 9.27 6.69 21.58
CA VAL A 35 8.17 6.01 22.27
C VAL A 35 8.75 4.86 23.09
N SER A 36 8.45 4.81 24.40
CA SER A 36 8.92 3.71 25.24
C SER A 36 8.27 2.38 24.85
N ASP A 37 8.95 1.27 25.12
CA ASP A 37 8.43 -0.09 24.87
C ASP A 37 7.05 -0.32 25.50
N SER A 38 6.84 0.17 26.70
CA SER A 38 5.54 0.06 27.39
C SER A 38 4.45 0.80 26.63
N MET A 39 4.72 2.00 26.12
CA MET A 39 3.78 2.77 25.33
C MET A 39 3.59 2.14 23.94
N ALA A 40 4.65 1.69 23.30
CA ALA A 40 4.58 0.98 22.02
C ALA A 40 3.66 -0.25 22.09
N ARG A 41 3.80 -1.08 23.14
CA ARG A 41 2.90 -2.23 23.35
C ARG A 41 1.43 -1.81 23.52
N LYS A 42 1.15 -0.70 24.20
CA LYS A 42 -0.21 -0.18 24.33
C LYS A 42 -0.79 0.27 22.99
N LEU A 43 0.02 0.96 22.17
CA LEU A 43 -0.38 1.41 20.84
C LEU A 43 -0.67 0.22 19.91
N ILE A 44 0.23 -0.77 19.89
CA ILE A 44 0.06 -2.00 19.10
C ILE A 44 -1.19 -2.77 19.56
N HIS A 45 -1.38 -2.91 20.87
CA HIS A 45 -2.58 -3.57 21.41
C HIS A 45 -3.86 -2.82 21.03
N GLY A 46 -3.83 -1.47 21.12
CA GLY A 46 -4.96 -0.63 20.70
C GLY A 46 -5.30 -0.79 19.22
N TYR A 47 -4.26 -0.84 18.36
CA TYR A 47 -4.45 -1.08 16.93
C TYR A 47 -5.10 -2.44 16.64
N TYR A 48 -4.62 -3.52 17.25
CA TYR A 48 -5.24 -4.85 17.10
C TYR A 48 -6.66 -4.91 17.64
N ALA A 49 -6.96 -4.20 18.74
CA ALA A 49 -8.32 -4.09 19.25
C ALA A 49 -9.25 -3.39 18.25
N CYS A 50 -8.78 -2.34 17.57
CA CYS A 50 -9.52 -1.67 16.50
C CYS A 50 -9.77 -2.63 15.31
N VAL A 51 -8.75 -3.40 14.89
CA VAL A 51 -8.92 -4.39 13.81
C VAL A 51 -9.97 -5.42 14.18
N SER A 52 -9.91 -5.99 15.40
CA SER A 52 -10.90 -6.96 15.87
C SER A 52 -12.32 -6.36 15.97
N TYR A 53 -12.42 -5.10 16.38
CA TYR A 53 -13.70 -4.40 16.42
C TYR A 53 -14.30 -4.21 15.01
N ILE A 54 -13.50 -3.74 14.06
CA ILE A 54 -13.95 -3.55 12.67
C ILE A 54 -14.32 -4.88 12.02
N ASP A 55 -13.54 -5.94 12.24
CA ASP A 55 -13.85 -7.28 11.77
C ASP A 55 -15.26 -7.73 12.24
N ALA A 56 -15.57 -7.54 13.52
CA ALA A 56 -16.89 -7.84 14.05
C ALA A 56 -18.01 -6.99 13.41
N GLN A 57 -17.76 -5.69 13.12
CA GLN A 57 -18.75 -4.83 12.46
C GLN A 57 -18.98 -5.26 11.01
N ILE A 58 -17.93 -5.64 10.30
CA ILE A 58 -18.04 -6.19 8.94
C ILE A 58 -18.87 -7.48 8.97
N GLY A 59 -18.63 -8.36 9.95
CA GLY A 59 -19.42 -9.58 10.15
C GLY A 59 -20.92 -9.30 10.29
N ILE A 60 -21.30 -8.33 11.14
CA ILE A 60 -22.70 -7.91 11.30
C ILE A 60 -23.31 -7.42 9.99
N LEU A 61 -22.54 -6.67 9.20
CA LEU A 61 -23.01 -6.14 7.91
C LEU A 61 -23.22 -7.26 6.88
N LEU A 62 -22.29 -8.21 6.81
CA LEU A 62 -22.40 -9.37 5.92
C LEU A 62 -23.58 -10.28 6.32
N GLU A 63 -23.78 -10.54 7.63
CA GLU A 63 -24.94 -11.26 8.13
C GLU A 63 -26.26 -10.53 7.80
N GLY A 64 -26.25 -9.19 7.84
CA GLY A 64 -27.40 -8.38 7.42
C GLY A 64 -27.76 -8.58 5.94
N LEU A 65 -26.76 -8.64 5.05
CA LEU A 65 -26.97 -8.94 3.63
C LEU A 65 -27.58 -10.34 3.43
N ASP A 66 -27.07 -11.35 4.14
CA ASP A 66 -27.56 -12.72 4.06
C ASP A 66 -29.01 -12.82 4.55
N ASN A 67 -29.33 -12.23 5.71
CA ASN A 67 -30.68 -12.23 6.29
C ASN A 67 -31.72 -11.53 5.41
N LEU A 68 -31.30 -10.55 4.61
CA LEU A 68 -32.14 -9.83 3.66
C LEU A 68 -32.17 -10.47 2.26
N ASN A 69 -31.49 -11.58 2.04
CA ASN A 69 -31.32 -12.24 0.73
C ASN A 69 -30.71 -11.29 -0.34
N LEU A 70 -29.80 -10.42 0.07
CA LEU A 70 -29.12 -9.48 -0.83
C LEU A 70 -27.72 -9.93 -1.26
N SER A 71 -27.15 -10.92 -0.59
CA SER A 71 -25.76 -11.37 -0.83
C SER A 71 -25.51 -11.82 -2.27
N GLU A 72 -26.47 -12.49 -2.88
CA GLU A 72 -26.37 -12.97 -4.28
C GLU A 72 -26.51 -11.85 -5.33
N ASN A 73 -26.79 -10.62 -4.91
CA ASN A 73 -26.92 -9.46 -5.78
C ASN A 73 -26.15 -8.24 -5.26
N THR A 74 -25.07 -8.49 -4.51
CA THR A 74 -24.26 -7.41 -3.91
C THR A 74 -22.78 -7.70 -4.07
N ILE A 75 -22.07 -6.77 -4.71
CA ILE A 75 -20.62 -6.77 -4.76
C ILE A 75 -20.11 -6.08 -3.49
N VAL A 76 -19.16 -6.71 -2.79
CA VAL A 76 -18.59 -6.19 -1.55
C VAL A 76 -17.12 -5.91 -1.74
N PHE A 77 -16.70 -4.67 -1.49
CA PHE A 77 -15.30 -4.26 -1.41
C PHE A 77 -14.97 -3.91 0.03
N ILE A 78 -13.92 -4.52 0.59
CA ILE A 78 -13.35 -4.18 1.89
C ILE A 78 -11.91 -3.76 1.63
N LEU A 79 -11.56 -2.53 2.00
CA LEU A 79 -10.22 -1.99 1.79
C LEU A 79 -9.79 -1.11 2.97
N GLY A 80 -8.49 -1.02 3.21
CA GLY A 80 -7.90 0.07 3.98
C GLY A 80 -7.55 1.21 3.04
N ASP A 81 -7.69 2.46 3.45
CA ASP A 81 -7.34 3.64 2.64
C ASP A 81 -5.81 3.83 2.52
N HIS A 82 -5.05 3.29 3.46
CA HIS A 82 -3.59 3.25 3.51
C HIS A 82 -3.13 2.16 4.48
N GLY A 83 -1.85 1.83 4.45
CA GLY A 83 -1.23 0.98 5.45
C GLY A 83 -0.90 1.73 6.75
N TRP A 84 -0.19 1.07 7.67
CA TRP A 84 0.09 1.63 9.00
C TRP A 84 1.36 1.06 9.61
N SER A 85 2.24 1.93 10.11
CA SER A 85 3.44 1.55 10.86
C SER A 85 3.16 1.51 12.36
N LEU A 86 3.65 0.49 13.04
CA LEU A 86 3.52 0.26 14.48
C LEU A 86 4.88 0.24 15.19
N GLY A 87 5.81 1.06 14.71
CA GLY A 87 7.16 1.19 15.21
C GLY A 87 8.23 0.67 14.25
N GLU A 88 7.85 0.07 13.12
CA GLU A 88 8.76 -0.30 12.06
C GLU A 88 9.48 0.94 11.55
N HIS A 89 10.78 0.83 11.24
CA HIS A 89 11.65 1.95 10.86
C HIS A 89 11.69 3.10 11.90
N GLY A 90 11.23 2.84 13.15
CA GLY A 90 11.02 3.88 14.16
C GLY A 90 9.84 4.81 13.84
N LEU A 91 9.01 4.46 12.85
CA LEU A 91 7.87 5.23 12.40
C LEU A 91 6.56 4.75 13.03
N TRP A 92 5.59 5.65 13.09
CA TRP A 92 4.24 5.39 13.57
C TRP A 92 3.23 6.05 12.65
N ALA A 93 2.07 5.41 12.50
CA ALA A 93 1.01 5.86 11.62
C ALA A 93 1.34 5.68 10.12
N LYS A 94 0.79 6.51 9.23
CA LYS A 94 0.65 6.24 7.79
C LYS A 94 1.60 7.01 6.88
N HIS A 95 2.19 8.07 7.39
CA HIS A 95 2.91 9.02 6.52
C HIS A 95 4.34 8.57 6.23
N SER A 96 4.51 7.67 5.28
CA SER A 96 5.83 7.24 4.80
C SER A 96 5.74 6.64 3.40
N PRO A 97 6.86 6.57 2.65
CA PRO A 97 6.93 5.91 1.35
C PRO A 97 7.18 4.40 1.44
N PHE A 98 7.36 3.84 2.64
CA PHE A 98 7.64 2.42 2.85
C PHE A 98 6.44 1.54 2.54
N ASP A 99 6.71 0.26 2.27
CA ASP A 99 5.68 -0.71 1.86
C ASP A 99 4.53 -0.80 2.87
N LEU A 100 4.83 -0.80 4.16
CA LEU A 100 3.82 -0.85 5.22
C LEU A 100 2.80 0.29 5.19
N ALA A 101 3.14 1.45 4.63
CA ALA A 101 2.22 2.58 4.53
C ALA A 101 1.51 2.64 3.16
N THR A 102 2.14 2.13 2.11
CA THR A 102 1.66 2.20 0.72
C THR A 102 0.97 0.93 0.26
N ARG A 103 1.03 -0.16 1.03
CA ARG A 103 0.29 -1.40 0.80
C ARG A 103 -0.80 -1.55 1.84
N THR A 104 -2.01 -1.87 1.39
CA THR A 104 -3.20 -2.00 2.23
C THR A 104 -4.02 -3.22 1.81
N PRO A 105 -4.83 -3.80 2.70
CA PRO A 105 -5.72 -4.89 2.32
C PRO A 105 -6.76 -4.42 1.32
N LEU A 106 -7.03 -5.26 0.32
CA LEU A 106 -8.15 -5.16 -0.59
C LEU A 106 -8.79 -6.54 -0.71
N ILE A 107 -10.05 -6.66 -0.31
CA ILE A 107 -10.82 -7.90 -0.36
C ILE A 107 -12.07 -7.61 -1.19
N VAL A 108 -12.33 -8.45 -2.17
CA VAL A 108 -13.53 -8.32 -3.03
C VAL A 108 -14.31 -9.61 -3.01
N ARG A 109 -15.63 -9.51 -2.80
CA ARG A 109 -16.57 -10.59 -2.94
C ARG A 109 -17.65 -10.18 -3.94
N THR A 110 -17.88 -11.00 -4.96
CA THR A 110 -18.94 -10.83 -5.95
C THR A 110 -19.93 -12.00 -5.83
N PRO A 111 -21.14 -11.88 -6.42
CA PRO A 111 -22.07 -13.01 -6.53
C PRO A 111 -21.45 -14.27 -7.14
N GLU A 112 -20.54 -14.11 -8.11
CA GLU A 112 -19.85 -15.20 -8.80
C GLU A 112 -18.93 -16.01 -7.86
N HIS A 113 -18.39 -15.39 -6.81
CA HIS A 113 -17.65 -16.11 -5.75
C HIS A 113 -18.58 -16.95 -4.88
N LEU A 114 -19.80 -16.48 -4.62
CA LEU A 114 -20.77 -17.22 -3.81
C LEU A 114 -21.34 -18.45 -4.53
N ASN A 115 -21.48 -18.39 -5.86
CA ASN A 115 -21.94 -19.50 -6.69
C ASN A 115 -20.79 -20.33 -7.30
N GLU A 116 -19.55 -20.08 -6.87
CA GLU A 116 -18.32 -20.78 -7.29
C GLU A 116 -17.98 -20.63 -8.79
N THR A 117 -18.53 -19.65 -9.50
CA THR A 117 -18.16 -19.33 -10.88
C THR A 117 -16.77 -18.68 -10.93
N TYR A 118 -16.44 -17.83 -9.93
CA TYR A 118 -15.12 -17.28 -9.72
C TYR A 118 -14.38 -18.07 -8.65
N LYS A 119 -13.04 -18.20 -8.81
CA LYS A 119 -12.20 -18.89 -7.83
C LYS A 119 -11.92 -17.96 -6.66
N SER A 120 -12.20 -18.43 -5.45
CA SER A 120 -11.76 -17.75 -4.23
C SER A 120 -10.28 -18.00 -3.97
N GLY A 121 -9.55 -16.97 -3.56
CA GLY A 121 -8.13 -17.10 -3.24
C GLY A 121 -7.45 -15.76 -3.01
N ARG A 122 -6.12 -15.83 -2.82
CA ARG A 122 -5.26 -14.66 -2.70
C ARG A 122 -4.59 -14.38 -4.03
N ALA A 123 -4.90 -13.25 -4.64
CA ALA A 123 -4.20 -12.76 -5.82
C ALA A 123 -2.88 -12.09 -5.40
N HIS A 124 -1.83 -12.29 -6.19
CA HIS A 124 -0.51 -11.71 -5.98
C HIS A 124 -0.18 -10.59 -6.96
N GLY A 125 -0.92 -10.47 -8.07
CA GLY A 125 -0.70 -9.43 -9.06
C GLY A 125 -0.99 -8.03 -8.50
N LEU A 126 -0.17 -7.06 -8.92
CA LEU A 126 -0.27 -5.67 -8.43
C LEU A 126 -1.55 -5.00 -8.95
N VAL A 127 -2.20 -4.25 -8.07
CA VAL A 127 -3.35 -3.39 -8.34
C VAL A 127 -3.21 -2.05 -7.61
N GLU A 128 -3.91 -1.03 -8.09
CA GLU A 128 -3.96 0.30 -7.47
C GLU A 128 -5.41 0.71 -7.18
N PHE A 129 -5.64 1.67 -6.31
CA PHE A 129 -6.99 2.14 -6.01
C PHE A 129 -7.71 2.78 -7.19
N ILE A 130 -6.97 3.37 -8.13
CA ILE A 130 -7.54 3.88 -9.37
C ILE A 130 -8.17 2.77 -10.23
N ASP A 131 -7.82 1.51 -9.99
CA ASP A 131 -8.33 0.33 -10.69
C ASP A 131 -9.71 -0.12 -10.17
N ILE A 132 -10.10 0.32 -8.97
CA ILE A 132 -11.38 -0.08 -8.36
C ILE A 132 -12.55 0.38 -9.20
N PHE A 133 -12.54 1.63 -9.65
CA PHE A 133 -13.67 2.19 -10.42
C PHE A 133 -13.89 1.47 -11.76
N PRO A 134 -12.88 1.29 -12.64
CA PRO A 134 -13.06 0.51 -13.86
C PRO A 134 -13.44 -0.96 -13.59
N THR A 135 -12.94 -1.56 -12.50
CA THR A 135 -13.33 -2.91 -12.08
C THR A 135 -14.82 -2.98 -11.73
N ILE A 136 -15.34 -2.00 -10.98
CA ILE A 136 -16.77 -1.94 -10.66
C ILE A 136 -17.59 -1.80 -11.95
N MET A 137 -17.19 -0.91 -12.86
CA MET A 137 -17.89 -0.71 -14.13
C MET A 137 -17.99 -2.02 -14.93
N GLU A 138 -16.88 -2.76 -15.05
CA GLU A 138 -16.88 -4.05 -15.75
C GLU A 138 -17.77 -5.09 -15.04
N LEU A 139 -17.73 -5.16 -13.70
CA LEU A 139 -18.54 -6.10 -12.91
C LEU A 139 -20.04 -5.85 -13.02
N VAL A 140 -20.47 -4.64 -13.39
CA VAL A 140 -21.89 -4.29 -13.55
C VAL A 140 -22.26 -4.01 -15.02
N ASP A 141 -21.45 -4.51 -15.96
CA ASP A 141 -21.66 -4.40 -17.41
C ASP A 141 -21.86 -2.96 -17.93
N LEU A 142 -21.20 -1.98 -17.30
CA LEU A 142 -21.18 -0.61 -17.80
C LEU A 142 -20.02 -0.42 -18.79
N ALA A 143 -20.26 0.45 -19.78
CA ALA A 143 -19.24 0.76 -20.77
C ALA A 143 -17.99 1.43 -20.10
N GLU A 144 -16.82 1.01 -20.54
CA GLU A 144 -15.57 1.64 -20.14
C GLU A 144 -15.53 3.12 -20.56
N LEU A 145 -14.96 3.96 -19.72
CA LEU A 145 -14.79 5.38 -19.97
C LEU A 145 -13.34 5.67 -20.40
N ASP A 146 -13.16 6.29 -21.56
CA ASP A 146 -11.84 6.60 -22.15
C ASP A 146 -10.93 7.46 -21.24
N GLN A 147 -11.52 8.19 -20.29
CA GLN A 147 -10.79 9.10 -19.38
C GLN A 147 -10.23 8.43 -18.12
N LEU A 148 -10.35 7.12 -17.96
CA LEU A 148 -9.87 6.42 -16.76
C LEU A 148 -8.40 6.02 -16.91
N ASP A 149 -7.59 6.38 -15.93
CA ASP A 149 -6.18 5.98 -15.86
C ASP A 149 -6.00 4.58 -15.24
N GLY A 150 -6.99 4.12 -14.46
CA GLY A 150 -7.03 2.78 -13.85
C GLY A 150 -7.36 1.69 -14.87
N LYS A 151 -7.01 0.45 -14.52
CA LYS A 151 -7.34 -0.76 -15.31
C LYS A 151 -8.11 -1.73 -14.44
N SER A 152 -9.17 -2.32 -15.02
CA SER A 152 -9.94 -3.36 -14.35
C SER A 152 -9.05 -4.55 -13.98
N PHE A 153 -9.27 -5.10 -12.78
CA PHE A 153 -8.67 -6.34 -12.31
C PHE A 153 -9.67 -7.50 -12.19
N VAL A 154 -10.75 -7.48 -12.97
CA VAL A 154 -11.77 -8.54 -12.97
C VAL A 154 -11.17 -9.92 -13.27
N GLU A 155 -10.14 -10.01 -14.12
CA GLU A 155 -9.46 -11.27 -14.40
C GLU A 155 -8.83 -11.89 -13.13
N GLN A 156 -8.27 -11.08 -12.24
CA GLN A 156 -7.77 -11.55 -10.95
C GLN A 156 -8.90 -11.95 -9.98
N LEU A 157 -10.10 -11.38 -10.12
CA LEU A 157 -11.27 -11.82 -9.37
C LEU A 157 -11.79 -13.16 -9.89
N LYS A 158 -11.72 -13.42 -11.21
CA LYS A 158 -12.07 -14.72 -11.80
C LYS A 158 -11.10 -15.82 -11.43
N ASP A 159 -9.81 -15.52 -11.49
CA ASP A 159 -8.74 -16.44 -11.14
C ASP A 159 -7.60 -15.69 -10.42
N PRO A 160 -7.37 -15.93 -9.12
CA PRO A 160 -6.29 -15.29 -8.36
C PRO A 160 -4.88 -15.51 -8.90
N LEU A 161 -4.69 -16.47 -9.81
CA LEU A 161 -3.40 -16.72 -10.47
C LEU A 161 -3.20 -15.88 -11.73
N SER A 162 -4.19 -15.06 -12.13
CA SER A 162 -4.05 -14.15 -13.25
C SER A 162 -3.06 -13.03 -12.96
N ASP A 163 -2.38 -12.57 -14.00
CA ASP A 163 -1.40 -11.49 -13.89
C ASP A 163 -2.06 -10.17 -13.49
N GLY A 164 -1.35 -9.36 -12.71
CA GLY A 164 -1.69 -7.98 -12.40
C GLY A 164 -0.88 -6.98 -13.23
N LYS A 165 -0.80 -5.74 -12.77
CA LYS A 165 0.09 -4.76 -13.33
C LYS A 165 1.55 -5.15 -13.08
N GLU A 166 2.43 -4.86 -14.05
CA GLU A 166 3.89 -5.01 -13.84
C GLU A 166 4.44 -4.01 -12.82
N VAL A 167 3.83 -2.81 -12.77
CA VAL A 167 4.24 -1.72 -11.87
C VAL A 167 3.02 -0.95 -11.38
N VAL A 168 3.20 -0.36 -10.20
CA VAL A 168 2.26 0.58 -9.59
C VAL A 168 3.01 1.82 -9.10
N PHE A 169 2.30 2.97 -8.98
CA PHE A 169 2.91 4.26 -8.71
C PHE A 169 2.31 4.96 -7.49
N PRO A 170 2.59 4.48 -6.28
CA PRO A 170 2.20 5.18 -5.06
C PRO A 170 2.90 6.54 -4.97
N ARG A 171 2.29 7.46 -4.23
CA ARG A 171 2.87 8.79 -3.99
C ARG A 171 2.69 9.20 -2.53
N TRP A 172 3.72 9.78 -1.95
CA TRP A 172 3.64 10.39 -0.63
C TRP A 172 4.36 11.74 -0.60
N SER A 173 3.60 12.84 -0.46
CA SER A 173 4.15 14.22 -0.48
C SER A 173 4.88 14.50 -1.81
N ILE A 174 6.18 14.79 -1.75
CA ILE A 174 7.08 14.97 -2.90
C ILE A 174 7.88 13.70 -3.23
N ALA A 175 7.56 12.57 -2.60
CA ALA A 175 8.16 11.28 -2.91
C ALA A 175 7.34 10.59 -3.98
N GLU A 176 7.92 10.38 -5.13
CA GLU A 176 7.38 9.58 -6.22
C GLU A 176 7.90 8.15 -6.09
N ILE A 177 7.02 7.18 -6.22
CA ILE A 177 7.34 5.79 -5.95
C ILE A 177 6.96 4.96 -7.18
N ILE A 178 7.78 3.98 -7.50
CA ILE A 178 7.43 2.89 -8.43
C ILE A 178 7.67 1.56 -7.73
N LYS A 179 6.69 0.69 -7.78
CA LYS A 179 6.79 -0.68 -7.24
C LYS A 179 6.57 -1.70 -8.35
N THR A 180 7.36 -2.73 -8.30
CA THR A 180 7.18 -3.99 -9.03
C THR A 180 6.87 -5.09 -8.00
N ASP A 181 6.69 -6.33 -8.45
CA ASP A 181 6.59 -7.48 -7.56
C ASP A 181 7.82 -7.64 -6.65
N GLN A 182 9.01 -7.30 -7.17
CA GLN A 182 10.29 -7.46 -6.46
C GLN A 182 10.82 -6.17 -5.84
N TYR A 183 10.67 -5.01 -6.50
CA TYR A 183 11.37 -3.79 -6.11
C TYR A 183 10.42 -2.69 -5.66
N SER A 184 10.83 -1.94 -4.62
CA SER A 184 10.25 -0.67 -4.21
C SER A 184 11.29 0.43 -4.40
N TYR A 185 11.06 1.35 -5.35
CA TYR A 185 11.97 2.45 -5.66
C TYR A 185 11.28 3.79 -5.44
N THR A 186 11.94 4.67 -4.70
CA THR A 186 11.42 6.00 -4.34
C THR A 186 12.41 7.09 -4.73
N GLU A 187 11.91 8.18 -5.28
CA GLU A 187 12.65 9.42 -5.52
C GLU A 187 11.96 10.59 -4.84
N TRP A 188 12.74 11.44 -4.19
CA TRP A 188 12.31 12.80 -3.81
C TRP A 188 12.79 13.77 -4.85
N ARG A 189 11.87 14.53 -5.42
CA ARG A 189 12.17 15.46 -6.52
C ARG A 189 12.02 16.91 -6.07
N ASP A 190 12.78 17.78 -6.69
CA ASP A 190 12.57 19.23 -6.56
C ASP A 190 11.46 19.71 -7.53
N LYS A 191 11.10 20.98 -7.42
CA LYS A 191 10.07 21.61 -8.28
C LYS A 191 10.40 21.62 -9.78
N ARG A 192 11.64 21.31 -10.16
CA ARG A 192 12.11 21.27 -11.55
C ARG A 192 12.25 19.83 -12.04
N GLY A 193 11.84 18.83 -11.23
CA GLY A 193 11.94 17.42 -11.53
C GLY A 193 13.31 16.81 -11.26
N GLY A 194 14.27 17.55 -10.70
CA GLY A 194 15.58 17.04 -10.32
C GLY A 194 15.48 16.09 -9.12
N VAL A 195 16.17 14.94 -9.21
CA VAL A 195 16.20 13.96 -8.11
C VAL A 195 17.10 14.48 -6.99
N LEU A 196 16.54 14.67 -5.81
CA LEU A 196 17.24 15.13 -4.60
C LEU A 196 17.83 13.95 -3.82
N GLU A 197 17.02 12.92 -3.61
CA GLU A 197 17.35 11.72 -2.84
C GLU A 197 16.60 10.53 -3.44
N ARG A 198 17.10 9.32 -3.20
CA ARG A 198 16.45 8.08 -3.64
C ARG A 198 16.66 6.95 -2.65
N MET A 199 15.82 5.94 -2.75
CA MET A 199 16.01 4.66 -2.08
C MET A 199 15.46 3.52 -2.94
N LEU A 200 16.05 2.34 -2.79
CA LEU A 200 15.63 1.11 -3.45
C LEU A 200 15.68 -0.03 -2.44
N TYR A 201 14.65 -0.85 -2.44
CA TYR A 201 14.57 -2.09 -1.68
C TYR A 201 14.27 -3.26 -2.60
N ASP A 202 14.93 -4.40 -2.37
CA ASP A 202 14.68 -5.67 -3.05
C ASP A 202 13.90 -6.59 -2.10
N HIS A 203 12.61 -6.69 -2.28
CA HIS A 203 11.71 -7.44 -1.39
C HIS A 203 11.95 -8.96 -1.43
N ASN A 204 12.66 -9.50 -2.42
CA ASN A 204 13.07 -10.89 -2.42
C ASN A 204 14.18 -11.17 -1.41
N LEU A 205 15.03 -10.17 -1.12
CA LEU A 205 16.16 -10.27 -0.20
C LEU A 205 15.91 -9.53 1.12
N ASP A 206 15.20 -8.42 1.07
CA ASP A 206 14.91 -7.55 2.21
C ASP A 206 13.43 -7.11 2.22
N PRO A 207 12.49 -8.02 2.53
CA PRO A 207 11.06 -7.71 2.56
C PRO A 207 10.67 -6.71 3.66
N GLU A 208 11.56 -6.45 4.63
CA GLU A 208 11.34 -5.50 5.71
C GLU A 208 11.97 -4.12 5.44
N GLU A 209 12.53 -3.89 4.24
CA GLU A 209 13.11 -2.62 3.80
C GLU A 209 14.13 -2.06 4.79
N THR A 210 15.09 -2.89 5.24
CA THR A 210 16.07 -2.55 6.29
C THR A 210 17.36 -1.94 5.77
N PHE A 211 17.68 -2.12 4.48
CA PHE A 211 18.90 -1.62 3.84
C PHE A 211 18.61 -1.02 2.48
N ASN A 212 18.83 0.30 2.32
CA ASN A 212 18.71 0.98 1.04
C ASN A 212 19.87 0.62 0.10
N VAL A 213 19.57 -0.09 -0.98
CA VAL A 213 20.54 -0.57 -1.99
C VAL A 213 20.68 0.35 -3.21
N SER A 214 20.08 1.54 -3.19
CA SER A 214 20.04 2.43 -4.38
C SER A 214 21.41 2.91 -4.86
N GLU A 215 22.43 2.87 -4.01
CA GLU A 215 23.79 3.29 -4.34
C GLU A 215 24.77 2.09 -4.50
N GLU A 216 24.27 0.86 -4.34
CA GLU A 216 25.08 -0.34 -4.51
C GLU A 216 25.32 -0.61 -6.03
N PRO A 217 26.58 -0.86 -6.44
CA PRO A 217 26.92 -1.02 -7.87
C PRO A 217 26.12 -2.11 -8.58
N GLU A 218 25.80 -3.20 -7.90
CA GLU A 218 25.04 -4.32 -8.43
C GLU A 218 23.60 -3.97 -8.79
N TYR A 219 23.04 -2.91 -8.19
CA TYR A 219 21.68 -2.43 -8.46
C TYR A 219 21.62 -1.26 -9.44
N ALA A 220 22.77 -0.79 -9.97
CA ALA A 220 22.83 0.41 -10.83
C ALA A 220 21.92 0.32 -12.06
N ASP A 221 21.83 -0.83 -12.73
CA ASP A 221 20.97 -1.02 -13.89
C ASP A 221 19.48 -1.02 -13.52
N ILE A 222 19.11 -1.61 -12.37
CA ILE A 222 17.74 -1.59 -11.82
C ILE A 222 17.33 -0.17 -11.46
N VAL A 223 18.18 0.57 -10.75
CA VAL A 223 17.95 1.99 -10.42
C VAL A 223 17.70 2.80 -11.69
N LYS A 224 18.53 2.63 -12.72
CA LYS A 224 18.38 3.32 -14.01
C LYS A 224 17.07 2.96 -14.73
N LEU A 225 16.68 1.70 -14.70
CA LEU A 225 15.43 1.22 -15.30
C LEU A 225 14.23 1.84 -14.60
N LEU A 226 14.16 1.72 -13.26
CA LEU A 226 13.04 2.21 -12.46
C LEU A 226 12.96 3.75 -12.48
N HIS A 227 14.09 4.46 -12.43
CA HIS A 227 14.16 5.90 -12.63
C HIS A 227 13.53 6.33 -13.96
N ARG A 228 13.88 5.66 -15.06
CA ARG A 228 13.33 5.97 -16.38
C ARG A 228 11.82 5.75 -16.43
N ARG A 229 11.31 4.62 -15.92
CA ARG A 229 9.86 4.31 -15.89
C ARG A 229 9.11 5.32 -15.03
N LEU A 230 9.64 5.64 -13.85
CA LEU A 230 9.04 6.62 -12.94
C LEU A 230 9.03 8.03 -13.55
N SER A 231 10.12 8.43 -14.22
CA SER A 231 10.22 9.74 -14.90
C SER A 231 9.25 9.86 -16.07
N GLN A 232 9.02 8.77 -16.80
CA GLN A 232 8.00 8.73 -17.85
C GLN A 232 6.61 8.93 -17.27
N HIS A 233 6.25 8.20 -16.21
CA HIS A 233 4.96 8.33 -15.52
C HIS A 233 4.74 9.75 -14.99
N VAL A 234 5.71 10.33 -14.29
CA VAL A 234 5.64 11.71 -13.78
C VAL A 234 5.43 12.73 -14.90
N SER A 235 6.08 12.55 -16.05
CA SER A 235 5.93 13.42 -17.22
C SER A 235 4.56 13.28 -17.89
N GLU A 236 4.03 12.05 -17.96
CA GLU A 236 2.75 11.74 -18.61
C GLU A 236 1.56 12.35 -17.84
N PHE A 237 1.59 12.26 -16.53
CA PHE A 237 0.51 12.74 -15.66
C PHE A 237 0.72 14.16 -15.12
N GLY A 238 1.81 14.83 -15.46
CA GLY A 238 2.09 16.22 -15.08
C GLY A 238 2.23 16.44 -13.57
N ILE A 239 2.78 15.44 -12.89
CA ILE A 239 2.89 15.38 -11.42
C ILE A 239 4.17 16.09 -10.94
#